data_1a18f2a9cecaa168cde35e0eb5866ba0
#
_entry.id   1a18f2a9cecaa168cde35e0eb5866ba0
#
_cell.length_a   1.000
_cell.length_b   1.000
_cell.length_c   1.000
_cell.angle_alpha   90.00
_cell.angle_beta   90.00
_cell.angle_gamma   90.00
#
_symmetry.space_group_name_H-M   'P 1'
#
loop_
_entity.id
_entity.type
_entity.pdbx_description
1 polymer ?
#
loop_
_entity_poly.entity_id
_entity_poly.type
_entity_poly.pdbx_seq_one_letter_code
_entity_poly.pdbx_strand_id
1 'polypeptide(L)'
;ESNPLFTTSYGTGELIGQALEQGCKKIILGIGGSATIDGGAGLLAALGARFYNKNHQPLLPTGEKLNEIHSVDTQNLDKRLDEVEIHIASDVDNPLTGEQGAVYVYGPQKGARPEDLPILDNNLKEYARLLSRYTSTELINQPGTGAAGGLAIGLLAFSRATLENGFNLIARELNLAPKIKASQLIITGEGKIDAQTAYGKTPRGVATIAQKYDRPIIAVT
;
A
#
# COMPACT_ATOMS: atom_id res chain seq x y z
N GLU A 1 -14.24 11.18 -14.85
CA GLU A 1 -14.15 9.80 -14.35
C GLU A 1 -12.67 9.42 -14.29
N SER A 2 -12.20 8.85 -13.17
CA SER A 2 -10.82 8.40 -13.06
C SER A 2 -10.62 7.16 -13.94
N ASN A 3 -9.46 7.08 -14.61
CA ASN A 3 -9.08 5.91 -15.38
C ASN A 3 -7.68 5.46 -14.93
N PRO A 4 -7.53 4.25 -14.36
CA PRO A 4 -6.27 3.79 -13.79
C PRO A 4 -5.15 3.56 -14.83
N LEU A 5 -5.45 3.58 -16.12
CA LEU A 5 -4.44 3.62 -17.17
C LEU A 5 -3.59 4.90 -17.10
N PHE A 6 -4.19 6.04 -16.72
CA PHE A 6 -3.57 7.36 -16.81
C PHE A 6 -3.35 8.05 -15.48
N THR A 7 -3.94 7.52 -14.38
CA THR A 7 -3.74 8.08 -13.04
C THR A 7 -2.37 7.72 -12.49
N THR A 8 -1.85 8.55 -11.60
CA THR A 8 -0.52 8.39 -11.00
C THR A 8 -0.55 8.62 -9.50
N SER A 9 0.29 7.90 -8.77
CA SER A 9 0.52 8.08 -7.34
C SER A 9 1.50 9.22 -7.00
N TYR A 10 1.83 10.08 -7.97
CA TYR A 10 2.80 11.17 -7.83
C TYR A 10 2.53 12.06 -6.61
N GLY A 11 1.28 12.50 -6.41
CA GLY A 11 0.89 13.33 -5.26
C GLY A 11 1.14 12.65 -3.90
N THR A 12 1.05 11.32 -3.82
CA THR A 12 1.43 10.61 -2.58
C THR A 12 2.93 10.74 -2.31
N GLY A 13 3.75 10.70 -3.36
CA GLY A 13 5.20 10.93 -3.25
C GLY A 13 5.52 12.36 -2.81
N GLU A 14 4.79 13.38 -3.31
CA GLU A 14 4.95 14.77 -2.87
C GLU A 14 4.65 14.94 -1.37
N LEU A 15 3.59 14.27 -0.86
CA LEU A 15 3.27 14.29 0.57
C LEU A 15 4.36 13.64 1.43
N ILE A 16 4.93 12.52 0.97
CA ILE A 16 6.08 11.89 1.64
C ILE A 16 7.29 12.84 1.62
N GLY A 17 7.60 13.44 0.47
CA GLY A 17 8.67 14.42 0.34
C GLY A 17 8.52 15.59 1.32
N GLN A 18 7.31 16.13 1.46
CA GLN A 18 7.00 17.17 2.44
C GLN A 18 7.22 16.71 3.89
N ALA A 19 6.80 15.49 4.23
CA ALA A 19 7.05 14.93 5.56
C ALA A 19 8.57 14.82 5.85
N LEU A 20 9.34 14.38 4.85
CA LEU A 20 10.80 14.31 4.93
C LEU A 20 11.43 15.70 5.11
N GLU A 21 10.93 16.73 4.41
CA GLU A 21 11.39 18.11 4.57
C GLU A 21 11.12 18.67 5.98
N GLN A 22 10.02 18.26 6.60
CA GLN A 22 9.70 18.60 7.99
C GLN A 22 10.51 17.80 9.01
N GLY A 23 11.40 16.90 8.58
CA GLY A 23 12.26 16.11 9.44
C GLY A 23 11.57 14.93 10.13
N CYS A 24 10.43 14.47 9.62
CA CYS A 24 9.75 13.28 10.14
C CYS A 24 10.70 12.07 10.10
N LYS A 25 10.79 11.35 11.21
CA LYS A 25 11.58 10.12 11.33
C LYS A 25 10.73 8.87 11.21
N LYS A 26 9.42 9.02 11.28
CA LYS A 26 8.42 7.96 11.12
C LYS A 26 7.23 8.47 10.33
N ILE A 27 6.82 7.69 9.33
CA ILE A 27 5.67 7.97 8.49
C ILE A 27 4.74 6.76 8.55
N ILE A 28 3.47 6.98 8.86
CA ILE A 28 2.41 5.99 8.73
C ILE A 28 1.62 6.35 7.46
N LEU A 29 1.64 5.45 6.50
CA LEU A 29 0.98 5.63 5.21
C LEU A 29 -0.26 4.76 5.13
N GLY A 30 -1.44 5.35 5.27
CA GLY A 30 -2.71 4.72 4.94
C GLY A 30 -2.94 4.76 3.41
N ILE A 31 -3.20 3.61 2.80
CA ILE A 31 -3.29 3.49 1.34
C ILE A 31 -4.70 3.21 0.81
N GLY A 32 -5.73 3.40 1.66
CA GLY A 32 -7.13 3.25 1.26
C GLY A 32 -7.61 4.34 0.29
N GLY A 33 -8.64 4.03 -0.50
CA GLY A 33 -9.31 5.01 -1.39
C GLY A 33 -8.50 5.46 -2.61
N SER A 34 -7.51 4.68 -3.07
CA SER A 34 -6.68 5.03 -4.23
C SER A 34 -7.43 4.88 -5.56
N ALA A 35 -7.09 5.72 -6.54
CA ALA A 35 -7.60 5.67 -7.92
C ALA A 35 -6.54 5.23 -8.95
N THR A 36 -5.39 4.74 -8.49
CA THR A 36 -4.22 4.43 -9.32
C THR A 36 -3.94 2.94 -9.41
N ILE A 37 -3.31 2.50 -10.50
CA ILE A 37 -2.70 1.18 -10.68
C ILE A 37 -1.34 1.41 -11.34
N ASP A 38 -0.44 2.06 -10.64
CA ASP A 38 0.90 2.40 -11.14
C ASP A 38 2.04 1.79 -10.31
N GLY A 39 1.73 0.85 -9.40
CA GLY A 39 2.74 0.16 -8.60
C GLY A 39 3.60 1.09 -7.73
N GLY A 40 3.12 2.31 -7.45
CA GLY A 40 3.90 3.32 -6.75
C GLY A 40 5.02 3.96 -7.58
N ALA A 41 5.02 3.77 -8.91
CA ALA A 41 6.04 4.35 -9.77
C ALA A 41 5.95 5.88 -9.82
N GLY A 42 4.73 6.44 -9.83
CA GLY A 42 4.52 7.89 -9.72
C GLY A 42 5.02 8.44 -8.40
N LEU A 43 4.77 7.74 -7.29
CA LEU A 43 5.28 8.10 -5.98
C LEU A 43 6.82 8.18 -5.97
N LEU A 44 7.48 7.18 -6.53
CA LEU A 44 8.94 7.19 -6.65
C LEU A 44 9.44 8.32 -7.55
N ALA A 45 8.73 8.64 -8.64
CA ALA A 45 9.07 9.75 -9.51
C ALA A 45 9.05 11.09 -8.77
N ALA A 46 8.05 11.32 -7.92
CA ALA A 46 7.96 12.51 -7.08
C ALA A 46 9.11 12.60 -6.07
N LEU A 47 9.61 11.46 -5.59
CA LEU A 47 10.75 11.36 -4.68
C LEU A 47 12.12 11.36 -5.39
N GLY A 48 12.15 11.60 -6.71
CA GLY A 48 13.36 11.81 -7.47
C GLY A 48 13.84 10.64 -8.35
N ALA A 49 13.16 9.50 -8.34
CA ALA A 49 13.46 8.42 -9.27
C ALA A 49 13.13 8.82 -10.71
N ARG A 50 13.90 8.36 -11.67
CA ARG A 50 13.67 8.58 -13.10
C ARG A 50 13.50 7.24 -13.80
N PHE A 51 12.50 7.18 -14.69
CA PHE A 51 12.14 5.99 -15.43
C PHE A 51 12.48 6.17 -16.90
N TYR A 52 13.07 5.14 -17.51
CA TYR A 52 13.49 5.17 -18.90
C TYR A 52 12.98 3.96 -19.66
N ASN A 53 12.58 4.19 -20.91
CA ASN A 53 12.25 3.12 -21.85
C ASN A 53 13.52 2.46 -22.44
N LYS A 54 13.35 1.43 -23.28
CA LYS A 54 14.45 0.71 -23.94
C LYS A 54 15.34 1.59 -24.83
N ASN A 55 14.86 2.76 -25.26
CA ASN A 55 15.59 3.72 -26.06
C ASN A 55 16.26 4.81 -25.21
N HIS A 56 16.35 4.61 -23.89
CA HIS A 56 16.86 5.59 -22.91
C HIS A 56 16.12 6.92 -22.89
N GLN A 57 14.87 6.95 -23.34
CA GLN A 57 14.04 8.14 -23.26
C GLN A 57 13.31 8.15 -21.92
N PRO A 58 13.24 9.31 -21.23
CA PRO A 58 12.50 9.42 -20.00
C PRO A 58 11.00 9.24 -20.23
N LEU A 59 10.33 8.58 -19.30
CA LEU A 59 8.88 8.42 -19.33
C LEU A 59 8.27 8.74 -17.97
N LEU A 60 7.05 9.30 -18.01
CA LEU A 60 6.23 9.44 -16.80
C LEU A 60 5.47 8.13 -16.58
N PRO A 61 5.69 7.46 -15.44
CA PRO A 61 5.05 6.17 -15.19
C PRO A 61 3.56 6.33 -14.88
N THR A 62 2.75 5.58 -15.61
CA THR A 62 1.30 5.42 -15.38
C THR A 62 0.96 3.95 -15.56
N GLY A 63 -0.25 3.52 -15.15
CA GLY A 63 -0.67 2.12 -15.30
C GLY A 63 -0.49 1.58 -16.72
N GLU A 64 -0.79 2.39 -17.74
CA GLU A 64 -0.61 2.02 -19.15
C GLU A 64 0.86 1.81 -19.54
N LYS A 65 1.78 2.59 -18.95
CA LYS A 65 3.19 2.66 -19.36
C LYS A 65 4.16 1.85 -18.51
N LEU A 66 3.69 1.14 -17.50
CA LEU A 66 4.59 0.36 -16.63
C LEU A 66 5.43 -0.67 -17.39
N ASN A 67 4.89 -1.31 -18.42
CA ASN A 67 5.59 -2.28 -19.25
C ASN A 67 6.64 -1.66 -20.18
N GLU A 68 6.58 -0.34 -20.40
CA GLU A 68 7.59 0.38 -21.20
C GLU A 68 8.84 0.69 -20.38
N ILE A 69 8.77 0.58 -19.05
CA ILE A 69 9.90 0.87 -18.16
C ILE A 69 10.96 -0.22 -18.34
N HIS A 70 12.14 0.19 -18.80
CA HIS A 70 13.30 -0.68 -18.99
C HIS A 70 14.31 -0.55 -17.84
N SER A 71 14.46 0.65 -17.29
CA SER A 71 15.37 0.92 -16.17
C SER A 71 14.84 2.04 -15.27
N VAL A 72 15.28 1.98 -14.03
CA VAL A 72 15.02 3.00 -13.00
C VAL A 72 16.37 3.59 -12.58
N ASP A 73 16.50 4.91 -12.71
CA ASP A 73 17.62 5.66 -12.17
C ASP A 73 17.24 6.24 -10.81
N THR A 74 17.99 5.85 -9.80
CA THR A 74 17.79 6.24 -8.39
C THR A 74 18.84 7.23 -7.88
N GLN A 75 19.69 7.79 -8.74
CA GLN A 75 20.78 8.69 -8.31
C GLN A 75 20.25 9.93 -7.58
N ASN A 76 19.07 10.42 -7.99
CA ASN A 76 18.41 11.56 -7.38
C ASN A 76 17.25 11.18 -6.44
N LEU A 77 17.08 9.89 -6.14
CA LEU A 77 16.10 9.46 -5.16
C LEU A 77 16.46 10.05 -3.79
N ASP A 78 15.44 10.53 -3.08
CA ASP A 78 15.64 11.17 -1.79
C ASP A 78 16.30 10.20 -0.79
N LYS A 79 17.54 10.48 -0.42
CA LYS A 79 18.35 9.64 0.46
C LYS A 79 17.79 9.50 1.87
N ARG A 80 16.90 10.41 2.29
CA ARG A 80 16.23 10.32 3.59
C ARG A 80 15.30 9.11 3.67
N LEU A 81 14.92 8.50 2.54
CA LEU A 81 14.17 7.24 2.51
C LEU A 81 14.92 6.07 3.15
N ASP A 82 16.25 6.12 3.21
CA ASP A 82 17.07 5.11 3.90
C ASP A 82 17.09 5.29 5.43
N GLU A 83 16.68 6.47 5.92
CA GLU A 83 16.75 6.82 7.34
C GLU A 83 15.38 6.87 8.02
N VAL A 84 14.30 7.09 7.25
CA VAL A 84 12.94 7.22 7.76
C VAL A 84 12.27 5.84 7.89
N GLU A 85 11.55 5.62 8.98
CA GLU A 85 10.67 4.47 9.14
C GLU A 85 9.34 4.73 8.42
N ILE A 86 9.01 3.92 7.40
CA ILE A 86 7.73 4.02 6.69
C ILE A 86 6.91 2.75 6.96
N HIS A 87 5.78 2.93 7.61
CA HIS A 87 4.82 1.84 7.88
C HIS A 87 3.61 2.00 6.97
N ILE A 88 3.42 1.06 6.04
CA ILE A 88 2.30 1.06 5.10
C ILE A 88 1.17 0.22 5.71
N ALA A 89 0.06 0.87 6.02
CA ALA A 89 -1.11 0.24 6.59
C ALA A 89 -2.01 -0.35 5.49
N SER A 90 -2.16 -1.68 5.45
CA SER A 90 -3.06 -2.39 4.54
C SER A 90 -3.94 -3.37 5.33
N ASP A 91 -5.25 -3.35 5.06
CA ASP A 91 -6.21 -4.26 5.68
C ASP A 91 -6.68 -5.35 4.70
N VAL A 92 -5.96 -5.53 3.59
CA VAL A 92 -6.23 -6.56 2.59
C VAL A 92 -5.01 -7.43 2.35
N ASP A 93 -5.22 -8.71 2.04
CA ASP A 93 -4.16 -9.70 1.82
C ASP A 93 -3.97 -10.03 0.32
N ASN A 94 -4.60 -9.28 -0.58
CA ASN A 94 -4.51 -9.52 -2.01
C ASN A 94 -3.06 -9.45 -2.48
N PRO A 95 -2.59 -10.43 -3.28
CA PRO A 95 -1.30 -10.36 -3.94
C PRO A 95 -1.30 -9.26 -5.00
N LEU A 96 -0.15 -8.95 -5.55
CA LEU A 96 -0.01 -7.86 -6.51
C LEU A 96 -0.81 -8.13 -7.80
N THR A 97 -0.69 -9.32 -8.37
CA THR A 97 -1.22 -9.69 -9.69
C THR A 97 -2.04 -10.98 -9.66
N GLY A 98 -2.71 -11.27 -10.79
CA GLY A 98 -3.58 -12.43 -10.96
C GLY A 98 -5.02 -12.16 -10.56
N GLU A 99 -5.90 -13.17 -10.63
CA GLU A 99 -7.34 -13.03 -10.39
C GLU A 99 -7.70 -12.42 -9.03
N GLN A 100 -6.89 -12.69 -8.01
CA GLN A 100 -7.04 -12.12 -6.66
C GLN A 100 -6.19 -10.86 -6.45
N GLY A 101 -5.53 -10.36 -7.49
CA GLY A 101 -4.58 -9.25 -7.43
C GLY A 101 -5.23 -7.87 -7.52
N ALA A 102 -4.37 -6.85 -7.46
CA ALA A 102 -4.73 -5.43 -7.47
C ALA A 102 -5.69 -5.04 -8.61
N VAL A 103 -5.43 -5.56 -9.80
CA VAL A 103 -6.13 -5.14 -11.02
C VAL A 103 -7.52 -5.76 -11.11
N TYR A 104 -7.61 -7.09 -11.00
CA TYR A 104 -8.88 -7.78 -11.17
C TYR A 104 -9.86 -7.49 -10.04
N VAL A 105 -9.37 -7.33 -8.80
CA VAL A 105 -10.23 -7.06 -7.64
C VAL A 105 -10.62 -5.59 -7.54
N TYR A 106 -9.70 -4.67 -7.78
CA TYR A 106 -9.92 -3.24 -7.50
C TYR A 106 -9.97 -2.36 -8.77
N GLY A 107 -9.55 -2.87 -9.92
CA GLY A 107 -9.54 -2.12 -11.18
C GLY A 107 -10.91 -1.59 -11.60
N PRO A 108 -11.98 -2.42 -11.58
CA PRO A 108 -13.31 -1.97 -12.00
C PRO A 108 -13.81 -0.76 -11.20
N GLN A 109 -13.66 -0.75 -9.88
CA GLN A 109 -14.09 0.39 -9.05
C GLN A 109 -13.24 1.66 -9.26
N LYS A 110 -12.05 1.52 -9.88
CA LYS A 110 -11.17 2.63 -10.26
C LYS A 110 -11.42 3.13 -11.69
N GLY A 111 -12.37 2.53 -12.40
CA GLY A 111 -12.75 2.90 -13.76
C GLY A 111 -12.03 2.11 -14.86
N ALA A 112 -11.35 1.00 -14.54
CA ALA A 112 -10.83 0.09 -15.55
C ALA A 112 -11.97 -0.66 -16.24
N ARG A 113 -11.93 -0.73 -17.56
CA ARG A 113 -12.86 -1.53 -18.36
C ARG A 113 -12.38 -2.98 -18.40
N PRO A 114 -13.27 -3.95 -18.68
CA PRO A 114 -12.88 -5.36 -18.76
C PRO A 114 -11.68 -5.64 -19.66
N GLU A 115 -11.59 -4.95 -20.80
CA GLU A 115 -10.47 -5.06 -21.75
C GLU A 115 -9.16 -4.49 -21.23
N ASP A 116 -9.19 -3.58 -20.27
CA ASP A 116 -8.00 -2.95 -19.68
C ASP A 116 -7.35 -3.87 -18.61
N LEU A 117 -8.13 -4.77 -17.98
CA LEU A 117 -7.65 -5.58 -16.85
C LEU A 117 -6.45 -6.46 -17.19
N PRO A 118 -6.45 -7.26 -18.28
CA PRO A 118 -5.28 -8.08 -18.61
C PRO A 118 -4.02 -7.25 -18.90
N ILE A 119 -4.21 -6.06 -19.51
CA ILE A 119 -3.13 -5.14 -19.85
C ILE A 119 -2.49 -4.59 -18.57
N LEU A 120 -3.31 -4.04 -17.67
CA LEU A 120 -2.85 -3.48 -16.40
C LEU A 120 -2.19 -4.53 -15.51
N ASP A 121 -2.74 -5.75 -15.44
CA ASP A 121 -2.17 -6.83 -14.62
C ASP A 121 -0.80 -7.25 -15.13
N ASN A 122 -0.67 -7.42 -16.46
CA ASN A 122 0.62 -7.73 -17.05
C ASN A 122 1.64 -6.60 -16.87
N ASN A 123 1.22 -5.35 -17.05
CA ASN A 123 2.08 -4.18 -16.86
C ASN A 123 2.61 -4.11 -15.43
N LEU A 124 1.74 -4.31 -14.45
CA LEU A 124 2.10 -4.32 -13.04
C LEU A 124 3.07 -5.46 -12.69
N LYS A 125 2.85 -6.64 -13.29
CA LYS A 125 3.71 -7.81 -13.14
C LYS A 125 5.12 -7.57 -13.69
N GLU A 126 5.22 -7.04 -14.91
CA GLU A 126 6.52 -6.73 -15.52
C GLU A 126 7.28 -5.65 -14.75
N TYR A 127 6.56 -4.64 -14.26
CA TYR A 127 7.15 -3.62 -13.40
C TYR A 127 7.68 -4.20 -12.08
N ALA A 128 6.91 -5.05 -11.41
CA ALA A 128 7.38 -5.72 -10.19
C ALA A 128 8.61 -6.60 -10.44
N ARG A 129 8.66 -7.31 -11.58
CA ARG A 129 9.84 -8.08 -12.00
C ARG A 129 11.06 -7.19 -12.22
N LEU A 130 10.87 -6.00 -12.79
CA LEU A 130 11.96 -5.03 -12.91
C LEU A 130 12.44 -4.59 -11.53
N LEU A 131 11.54 -4.25 -10.62
CA LEU A 131 11.88 -3.82 -9.25
C LEU A 131 12.59 -4.91 -8.45
N SER A 132 12.28 -6.19 -8.68
CA SER A 132 12.96 -7.33 -8.03
C SER A 132 14.46 -7.42 -8.34
N ARG A 133 14.99 -6.61 -9.26
CA ARG A 133 16.44 -6.47 -9.49
C ARG A 133 17.12 -5.55 -8.45
N TYR A 134 16.34 -4.76 -7.73
CA TYR A 134 16.82 -3.76 -6.78
C TYR A 134 16.59 -4.15 -5.32
N THR A 135 15.78 -5.17 -5.08
CA THR A 135 15.44 -5.64 -3.73
C THR A 135 15.35 -7.16 -3.67
N SER A 136 15.64 -7.73 -2.49
CA SER A 136 15.37 -9.14 -2.20
C SER A 136 13.94 -9.38 -1.68
N THR A 137 13.16 -8.32 -1.47
CA THR A 137 11.78 -8.41 -1.00
C THR A 137 10.89 -9.03 -2.07
N GLU A 138 10.08 -10.01 -1.69
CA GLU A 138 9.06 -10.55 -2.58
C GLU A 138 7.97 -9.50 -2.81
N LEU A 139 7.77 -9.11 -4.07
CA LEU A 139 6.83 -8.04 -4.41
C LEU A 139 5.52 -8.55 -5.02
N ILE A 140 5.54 -9.72 -5.65
CA ILE A 140 4.41 -10.21 -6.44
C ILE A 140 3.43 -11.00 -5.58
N ASN A 141 3.94 -11.96 -4.79
CA ASN A 141 3.12 -12.88 -4.01
C ASN A 141 3.01 -12.48 -2.52
N GLN A 142 3.67 -11.40 -2.10
CA GLN A 142 3.56 -10.93 -0.72
C GLN A 142 2.12 -10.48 -0.44
N PRO A 143 1.46 -11.01 0.61
CA PRO A 143 0.13 -10.56 0.99
C PRO A 143 0.06 -9.04 1.20
N GLY A 144 -0.99 -8.41 0.66
CA GLY A 144 -1.23 -6.98 0.81
C GLY A 144 -0.56 -6.09 -0.25
N THR A 145 0.36 -6.60 -1.07
CA THR A 145 1.00 -5.80 -2.13
C THR A 145 0.03 -5.37 -3.23
N GLY A 146 -1.11 -6.05 -3.39
CA GLY A 146 -2.17 -5.64 -4.29
C GLY A 146 -2.99 -4.44 -3.83
N ALA A 147 -2.87 -4.05 -2.56
CA ALA A 147 -3.56 -2.87 -2.05
C ALA A 147 -3.16 -1.61 -2.84
N ALA A 148 -4.13 -0.72 -3.02
CA ALA A 148 -3.94 0.58 -3.67
C ALA A 148 -3.30 0.52 -5.06
N GLY A 149 -3.55 -0.56 -5.83
CA GLY A 149 -2.98 -0.69 -7.17
C GLY A 149 -1.48 -0.94 -7.18
N GLY A 150 -0.97 -1.63 -6.15
CA GLY A 150 0.43 -1.97 -6.02
C GLY A 150 1.30 -0.84 -5.45
N LEU A 151 0.72 0.21 -4.89
CA LEU A 151 1.45 1.40 -4.44
C LEU A 151 2.64 1.05 -3.52
N ALA A 152 2.48 0.05 -2.66
CA ALA A 152 3.51 -0.34 -1.70
C ALA A 152 4.81 -0.82 -2.36
N ILE A 153 4.77 -1.49 -3.55
CA ILE A 153 5.96 -2.14 -4.11
C ILE A 153 7.09 -1.18 -4.45
N GLY A 154 6.75 0.06 -4.83
CA GLY A 154 7.75 1.10 -5.06
C GLY A 154 8.55 1.40 -3.79
N LEU A 155 7.87 1.64 -2.67
CA LEU A 155 8.54 1.90 -1.38
C LEU A 155 9.27 0.67 -0.85
N LEU A 156 8.69 -0.53 -0.97
CA LEU A 156 9.33 -1.78 -0.56
C LEU A 156 10.64 -2.06 -1.31
N ALA A 157 10.74 -1.59 -2.56
CA ALA A 157 11.93 -1.79 -3.37
C ALA A 157 13.07 -0.80 -3.05
N PHE A 158 12.76 0.42 -2.63
CA PHE A 158 13.73 1.51 -2.55
C PHE A 158 13.77 2.26 -1.21
N SER A 159 13.17 1.69 -0.16
CA SER A 159 13.23 2.25 1.18
C SER A 159 13.18 1.14 2.23
N ARG A 160 13.18 1.53 3.51
CA ARG A 160 12.95 0.62 4.64
C ARG A 160 11.47 0.46 4.98
N ALA A 161 10.59 0.68 4.01
CA ALA A 161 9.16 0.56 4.24
C ALA A 161 8.77 -0.88 4.62
N THR A 162 7.81 -0.98 5.52
CA THR A 162 7.17 -2.23 5.90
C THR A 162 5.68 -2.18 5.57
N LEU A 163 5.14 -3.29 5.09
CA LEU A 163 3.71 -3.46 4.85
C LEU A 163 3.13 -4.28 5.99
N GLU A 164 2.15 -3.75 6.68
CA GLU A 164 1.55 -4.41 7.85
C GLU A 164 0.04 -4.13 7.96
N ASN A 165 -0.64 -4.97 8.73
CA ASN A 165 -2.06 -4.81 8.96
C ASN A 165 -2.35 -3.48 9.68
N GLY A 166 -3.27 -2.69 9.14
CA GLY A 166 -3.58 -1.34 9.60
C GLY A 166 -4.08 -1.31 11.05
N PHE A 167 -4.97 -2.26 11.44
CA PHE A 167 -5.41 -2.34 12.83
C PHE A 167 -4.24 -2.58 13.78
N ASN A 168 -3.36 -3.54 13.49
CA ASN A 168 -2.23 -3.88 14.35
C ASN A 168 -1.26 -2.70 14.49
N LEU A 169 -0.99 -1.99 13.39
CA LEU A 169 -0.18 -0.79 13.35
C LEU A 169 -0.75 0.28 14.29
N ILE A 170 -2.00 0.66 14.09
CA ILE A 170 -2.64 1.70 14.87
C ILE A 170 -2.80 1.29 16.34
N ALA A 171 -3.15 0.04 16.62
CA ALA A 171 -3.26 -0.48 17.98
C ALA A 171 -1.92 -0.40 18.73
N ARG A 172 -0.80 -0.65 18.04
CA ARG A 172 0.55 -0.50 18.58
C ARG A 172 0.87 0.96 18.87
N GLU A 173 0.66 1.86 17.91
CA GLU A 173 0.96 3.29 18.06
C GLU A 173 0.13 3.95 19.18
N LEU A 174 -1.11 3.51 19.35
CA LEU A 174 -1.99 4.00 20.42
C LEU A 174 -1.75 3.32 21.78
N ASN A 175 -0.83 2.35 21.87
CA ASN A 175 -0.66 1.51 23.04
C ASN A 175 -1.99 0.91 23.53
N LEU A 176 -2.76 0.34 22.58
CA LEU A 176 -4.12 -0.14 22.87
C LEU A 176 -4.14 -1.31 23.85
N ALA A 177 -3.21 -2.24 23.75
CA ALA A 177 -3.18 -3.45 24.58
C ALA A 177 -3.04 -3.15 26.09
N PRO A 178 -2.14 -2.27 26.58
CA PRO A 178 -2.12 -1.85 27.99
C PRO A 178 -3.41 -1.16 28.45
N LYS A 179 -4.03 -0.35 27.57
CA LYS A 179 -5.31 0.33 27.88
C LYS A 179 -6.44 -0.68 28.07
N ILE A 180 -6.54 -1.67 27.18
CA ILE A 180 -7.51 -2.76 27.28
C ILE A 180 -7.27 -3.57 28.57
N LYS A 181 -6.01 -3.91 28.86
CA LYS A 181 -5.65 -4.64 30.09
C LYS A 181 -6.09 -3.92 31.36
N ALA A 182 -5.99 -2.59 31.39
CA ALA A 182 -6.38 -1.76 32.54
C ALA A 182 -7.88 -1.50 32.63
N SER A 183 -8.66 -1.79 31.60
CA SER A 183 -10.10 -1.52 31.55
C SER A 183 -10.90 -2.68 32.13
N GLN A 184 -12.09 -2.40 32.69
CA GLN A 184 -13.02 -3.39 33.23
C GLN A 184 -14.00 -3.90 32.16
N LEU A 185 -14.30 -3.05 31.17
CA LEU A 185 -15.21 -3.33 30.06
C LEU A 185 -14.67 -2.64 28.81
N ILE A 186 -14.75 -3.32 27.69
CA ILE A 186 -14.38 -2.79 26.38
C ILE A 186 -15.67 -2.61 25.58
N ILE A 187 -15.80 -1.46 24.94
CA ILE A 187 -16.88 -1.18 23.99
C ILE A 187 -16.23 -0.88 22.64
N THR A 188 -16.62 -1.61 21.62
CA THR A 188 -16.22 -1.38 20.23
C THR A 188 -17.46 -1.26 19.36
N GLY A 189 -17.31 -0.78 18.12
CA GLY A 189 -18.45 -0.65 17.22
C GLY A 189 -18.05 -0.56 15.76
N GLU A 190 -18.98 -0.89 14.91
CA GLU A 190 -18.88 -0.77 13.46
C GLU A 190 -20.30 -0.57 12.89
N GLY A 191 -20.42 0.12 11.75
CA GLY A 191 -21.73 0.41 11.14
C GLY A 191 -22.51 -0.84 10.72
N LYS A 192 -21.87 -2.00 10.56
CA LYS A 192 -22.48 -3.29 10.28
C LYS A 192 -21.56 -4.41 10.72
N ILE A 193 -22.05 -5.32 11.55
CA ILE A 193 -21.34 -6.55 11.91
C ILE A 193 -21.84 -7.68 11.00
N ASP A 194 -20.98 -8.21 10.15
CA ASP A 194 -21.26 -9.32 9.24
C ASP A 194 -20.06 -10.28 9.15
N ALA A 195 -20.14 -11.25 8.23
CA ALA A 195 -19.08 -12.22 8.02
C ALA A 195 -17.73 -11.56 7.70
N GLN A 196 -17.70 -10.37 7.06
CA GLN A 196 -16.45 -9.65 6.76
C GLN A 196 -15.80 -9.07 8.01
N THR A 197 -16.57 -8.72 9.05
CA THR A 197 -16.05 -8.28 10.34
C THR A 197 -15.17 -9.38 10.97
N ALA A 198 -15.47 -10.66 10.69
CA ALA A 198 -14.67 -11.80 11.14
C ALA A 198 -13.28 -11.89 10.46
N TYR A 199 -13.03 -11.18 9.36
CA TYR A 199 -11.80 -11.26 8.60
C TYR A 199 -10.79 -10.12 8.85
N GLY A 200 -10.75 -9.53 10.05
CA GLY A 200 -9.65 -8.62 10.43
C GLY A 200 -10.00 -7.15 10.58
N LYS A 201 -11.30 -6.79 10.55
CA LYS A 201 -11.74 -5.42 10.84
C LYS A 201 -11.54 -5.03 12.30
N THR A 202 -11.61 -3.73 12.59
CA THR A 202 -11.35 -3.14 13.91
C THR A 202 -12.03 -3.86 15.08
N PRO A 203 -13.35 -4.21 15.05
CA PRO A 203 -13.98 -4.89 16.19
C PRO A 203 -13.35 -6.23 16.53
N ARG A 204 -12.97 -7.04 15.52
CA ARG A 204 -12.30 -8.31 15.74
C ARG A 204 -10.91 -8.11 16.34
N GLY A 205 -10.15 -7.13 15.85
CA GLY A 205 -8.82 -6.83 16.39
C GLY A 205 -8.89 -6.43 17.87
N VAL A 206 -9.84 -5.55 18.21
CA VAL A 206 -10.11 -5.16 19.61
C VAL A 206 -10.52 -6.38 20.45
N ALA A 207 -11.42 -7.23 19.93
CA ALA A 207 -11.88 -8.44 20.63
C ALA A 207 -10.73 -9.43 20.89
N THR A 208 -9.83 -9.60 19.91
CA THR A 208 -8.64 -10.46 20.07
C THR A 208 -7.75 -9.97 21.21
N ILE A 209 -7.53 -8.65 21.31
CA ILE A 209 -6.74 -8.08 22.41
C ILE A 209 -7.49 -8.21 23.73
N ALA A 210 -8.81 -7.95 23.76
CA ALA A 210 -9.62 -8.08 24.96
C ALA A 210 -9.60 -9.52 25.51
N GLN A 211 -9.77 -10.51 24.63
CA GLN A 211 -9.70 -11.94 24.98
C GLN A 211 -8.34 -12.32 25.56
N LYS A 212 -7.24 -11.82 25.01
CA LYS A 212 -5.88 -12.07 25.54
C LYS A 212 -5.72 -11.65 27.01
N TYR A 213 -6.46 -10.63 27.43
CA TYR A 213 -6.42 -10.09 28.79
C TYR A 213 -7.65 -10.45 29.64
N ASP A 214 -8.48 -11.38 29.16
CA ASP A 214 -9.72 -11.80 29.82
C ASP A 214 -10.62 -10.61 30.21
N ARG A 215 -10.86 -9.72 29.22
CA ARG A 215 -11.70 -8.53 29.39
C ARG A 215 -13.02 -8.68 28.65
N PRO A 216 -14.16 -8.41 29.33
CA PRO A 216 -15.45 -8.43 28.67
C PRO A 216 -15.51 -7.35 27.58
N ILE A 217 -16.15 -7.70 26.46
CA ILE A 217 -16.28 -6.81 25.31
C ILE A 217 -17.73 -6.78 24.80
N ILE A 218 -18.22 -5.61 24.46
CA ILE A 218 -19.49 -5.37 23.79
C ILE A 218 -19.21 -4.74 22.45
N ALA A 219 -19.80 -5.28 21.39
CA ALA A 219 -19.82 -4.67 20.07
C ALA A 219 -21.18 -4.02 19.82
N VAL A 220 -21.15 -2.77 19.36
CA VAL A 220 -22.33 -1.98 18.99
C VAL A 220 -22.35 -1.84 17.47
N THR A 221 -23.52 -2.01 16.86
CA THR A 221 -23.73 -1.94 15.41
C THR A 221 -24.96 -1.09 15.08
#